data_066f8adea8ecdb586323fbca5edc1fc5
#
_entry.id   066f8adea8ecdb586323fbca5edc1fc5
#
_cell.length_a   1.000
_cell.length_b   1.000
_cell.length_c   1.000
_cell.angle_alpha   90.00
_cell.angle_beta   90.00
_cell.angle_gamma   90.00
#
_symmetry.space_group_name_H-M   'P 1'
#
loop_
_entity.id
_entity.type
_entity.pdbx_description
1 polymer ?
#
loop_
_entity_poly.entity_id
_entity_poly.type
_entity_poly.pdbx_seq_one_letter_code
_entity_poly.pdbx_strand_id
1 'polypeptide(L)'
;MPKDDQLRYGAPGETAVHICVDMQRMFAEGTDWKMPWLPRVLPNIVAITAAHPERTIFTRFIPARQPGEGVGMWRHYYERWGSMTIDKIGPEMVGLVPDLEQFVPPARTFDKHVYSPWTGTDLHLKLKDAGVDTIIITGGETDVCVLATMLGAIDWGFRVILLTDALCSSADETHDAMMNVYMNRFGEQVECVTTETLLESWASGARAAWAS
;
A
#
# COMPACT_ATOMS: atom_id res chain seq x y z
N MET A 1 10.86 3.45 18.34
CA MET A 1 11.16 2.11 17.81
C MET A 1 10.18 1.15 18.43
N PRO A 2 9.58 0.23 17.67
CA PRO A 2 8.78 -0.84 18.27
C PRO A 2 9.66 -1.58 19.29
N LYS A 3 9.09 -1.92 20.42
CA LYS A 3 9.83 -2.59 21.51
C LYS A 3 10.35 -3.97 21.13
N ASP A 4 9.79 -4.57 20.07
CA ASP A 4 10.18 -5.86 19.54
C ASP A 4 10.05 -5.78 18.01
N ASP A 5 11.15 -5.48 17.31
CA ASP A 5 11.27 -5.59 15.86
C ASP A 5 11.42 -7.08 15.48
N GLN A 6 10.35 -7.87 15.71
CA GLN A 6 10.33 -9.31 15.53
C GLN A 6 8.96 -9.76 14.98
N LEU A 7 9.00 -10.76 14.13
CA LEU A 7 7.80 -11.43 13.62
C LEU A 7 7.31 -12.45 14.66
N ARG A 8 6.22 -12.13 15.36
CA ARG A 8 5.65 -12.95 16.43
C ARG A 8 5.11 -14.29 15.97
N TYR A 9 4.61 -14.32 14.75
CA TYR A 9 3.99 -15.53 14.16
C TYR A 9 4.94 -16.22 13.18
N GLY A 10 6.25 -15.98 13.30
CA GLY A 10 7.27 -16.58 12.44
C GLY A 10 7.38 -15.93 11.07
N ALA A 11 8.26 -16.47 10.24
CA ALA A 11 8.50 -16.00 8.88
C ALA A 11 7.22 -16.02 8.02
N PRO A 12 7.01 -15.05 7.10
CA PRO A 12 5.96 -15.15 6.10
C PRO A 12 6.16 -16.39 5.21
N GLY A 13 5.06 -17.09 4.94
CA GLY A 13 5.06 -18.27 4.09
C GLY A 13 5.08 -17.95 2.59
N GLU A 14 4.99 -19.02 1.79
CA GLU A 14 4.84 -18.92 0.34
C GLU A 14 3.52 -18.26 -0.11
N THR A 15 2.56 -18.17 0.78
CA THR A 15 1.24 -17.56 0.59
C THR A 15 1.20 -16.06 0.93
N ALA A 16 2.32 -15.49 1.40
CA ALA A 16 2.40 -14.07 1.69
C ALA A 16 2.44 -13.21 0.42
N VAL A 17 1.77 -12.05 0.44
CA VAL A 17 1.72 -11.06 -0.65
C VAL A 17 2.08 -9.68 -0.10
N HIS A 18 2.91 -8.95 -0.85
CA HIS A 18 3.23 -7.57 -0.60
C HIS A 18 2.23 -6.66 -1.34
N ILE A 19 1.52 -5.82 -0.61
CA ILE A 19 0.67 -4.75 -1.15
C ILE A 19 1.39 -3.42 -0.94
N CYS A 20 1.87 -2.85 -2.02
CA CYS A 20 2.47 -1.51 -2.05
C CYS A 20 1.38 -0.49 -2.39
N VAL A 21 1.04 0.36 -1.42
CA VAL A 21 -0.11 1.25 -1.50
C VAL A 21 0.27 2.56 -2.17
N ASP A 22 -0.32 2.84 -3.32
CA ASP A 22 -0.43 4.14 -4.01
C ASP A 22 0.90 4.90 -4.20
N MET A 23 1.98 4.19 -4.49
CA MET A 23 3.28 4.79 -4.79
C MET A 23 3.32 5.31 -6.24
N GLN A 24 2.51 6.34 -6.51
CA GLN A 24 2.25 6.91 -7.82
C GLN A 24 2.95 8.27 -8.02
N ARG A 25 3.15 8.67 -9.27
CA ARG A 25 3.76 9.96 -9.64
C ARG A 25 3.04 11.15 -9.02
N MET A 26 1.70 11.13 -8.97
CA MET A 26 0.92 12.22 -8.39
C MET A 26 1.16 12.42 -6.89
N PHE A 27 1.71 11.43 -6.18
CA PHE A 27 2.11 11.55 -4.78
C PHE A 27 3.61 11.83 -4.60
N ALA A 28 4.41 11.71 -5.65
CA ALA A 28 5.85 11.94 -5.65
C ALA A 28 6.22 13.33 -6.18
N GLU A 29 5.50 13.80 -7.18
CA GLU A 29 5.81 15.03 -7.91
C GLU A 29 5.10 16.25 -7.28
N GLY A 30 5.24 17.44 -7.89
CA GLY A 30 4.75 18.70 -7.34
C GLY A 30 3.23 18.86 -7.50
N THR A 31 2.45 18.12 -6.78
CA THR A 31 0.99 18.19 -6.73
C THR A 31 0.50 18.57 -5.33
N ASP A 32 -0.79 18.85 -5.20
CA ASP A 32 -1.43 19.13 -3.91
C ASP A 32 -1.46 17.90 -2.97
N TRP A 33 -1.25 16.68 -3.51
CA TRP A 33 -1.22 15.41 -2.74
C TRP A 33 0.19 14.85 -2.56
N LYS A 34 1.21 15.67 -2.77
CA LYS A 34 2.60 15.23 -2.60
C LYS A 34 2.88 14.72 -1.19
N MET A 35 3.49 13.56 -1.09
CA MET A 35 4.03 13.00 0.14
C MET A 35 5.53 13.32 0.24
N PRO A 36 5.96 14.23 1.13
CA PRO A 36 7.37 14.64 1.22
C PRO A 36 8.34 13.51 1.56
N TRP A 37 7.86 12.48 2.28
CA TRP A 37 8.69 11.35 2.70
C TRP A 37 8.77 10.23 1.67
N LEU A 38 8.00 10.27 0.59
CA LEU A 38 8.02 9.25 -0.45
C LEU A 38 9.44 8.91 -0.93
N PRO A 39 10.32 9.88 -1.25
CA PRO A 39 11.70 9.56 -1.67
C PRO A 39 12.53 8.89 -0.57
N ARG A 40 12.21 9.14 0.71
CA ARG A 40 12.91 8.56 1.85
C ARG A 40 12.59 7.08 2.05
N VAL A 41 11.34 6.69 1.86
CA VAL A 41 10.87 5.31 2.06
C VAL A 41 11.01 4.44 0.80
N LEU A 42 11.12 5.08 -0.36
CA LEU A 42 11.19 4.40 -1.66
C LEU A 42 12.29 3.34 -1.75
N PRO A 43 13.52 3.54 -1.25
CA PRO A 43 14.56 2.51 -1.30
C PRO A 43 14.16 1.20 -0.59
N ASN A 44 13.47 1.28 0.54
CA ASN A 44 12.98 0.11 1.28
C ASN A 44 11.87 -0.61 0.49
N ILE A 45 10.96 0.14 -0.12
CA ILE A 45 9.91 -0.42 -0.97
C ILE A 45 10.50 -1.09 -2.21
N VAL A 46 11.53 -0.51 -2.81
CA VAL A 46 12.26 -1.11 -3.93
C VAL A 46 12.93 -2.41 -3.48
N ALA A 47 13.56 -2.44 -2.30
CA ALA A 47 14.25 -3.64 -1.79
C ALA A 47 13.28 -4.82 -1.61
N ILE A 48 12.11 -4.60 -0.96
CA ILE A 48 11.12 -5.67 -0.77
C ILE A 48 10.49 -6.10 -2.10
N THR A 49 10.22 -5.15 -3.01
CA THR A 49 9.67 -5.46 -4.33
C THR A 49 10.65 -6.26 -5.17
N ALA A 50 11.93 -5.89 -5.16
CA ALA A 50 12.98 -6.61 -5.90
C ALA A 50 13.19 -8.03 -5.39
N ALA A 51 13.03 -8.26 -4.08
CA ALA A 51 13.11 -9.60 -3.49
C ALA A 51 11.90 -10.49 -3.88
N HIS A 52 10.72 -9.90 -4.05
CA HIS A 52 9.46 -10.61 -4.27
C HIS A 52 8.56 -9.97 -5.35
N PRO A 53 9.05 -9.77 -6.58
CA PRO A 53 8.28 -9.05 -7.58
C PRO A 53 7.01 -9.81 -8.00
N GLU A 54 7.05 -11.16 -8.09
CA GLU A 54 5.86 -11.96 -8.43
C GLU A 54 4.79 -11.96 -7.34
N ARG A 55 5.14 -11.55 -6.12
CA ARG A 55 4.25 -11.48 -4.96
C ARG A 55 3.85 -10.05 -4.61
N THR A 56 4.24 -9.08 -5.45
CA THR A 56 3.93 -7.67 -5.23
C THR A 56 2.74 -7.22 -6.06
N ILE A 57 1.80 -6.56 -5.38
CA ILE A 57 0.67 -5.84 -5.95
C ILE A 57 0.83 -4.36 -5.62
N PHE A 58 0.91 -3.52 -6.63
CA PHE A 58 0.86 -2.08 -6.50
C PHE A 58 -0.60 -1.63 -6.59
N THR A 59 -1.17 -1.08 -5.53
CA THR A 59 -2.45 -0.38 -5.69
C THR A 59 -2.21 0.96 -6.35
N ARG A 60 -3.17 1.39 -7.18
CA ARG A 60 -3.19 2.72 -7.75
C ARG A 60 -4.52 3.37 -7.46
N PHE A 61 -4.48 4.51 -6.81
CA PHE A 61 -5.65 5.35 -6.66
C PHE A 61 -5.91 6.09 -7.98
N ILE A 62 -7.09 5.90 -8.53
CA ILE A 62 -7.51 6.54 -9.78
C ILE A 62 -8.52 7.64 -9.45
N PRO A 63 -8.13 8.91 -9.52
CA PRO A 63 -9.02 10.03 -9.25
C PRO A 63 -10.19 10.10 -10.23
N ALA A 64 -11.22 10.86 -9.86
CA ALA A 64 -12.26 11.25 -10.80
C ALA A 64 -11.66 11.98 -12.01
N ARG A 65 -12.34 11.88 -13.14
CA ARG A 65 -11.89 12.55 -14.36
C ARG A 65 -12.02 14.06 -14.26
N GLN A 66 -13.13 14.54 -13.71
CA GLN A 66 -13.47 15.97 -13.60
C GLN A 66 -13.99 16.32 -12.20
N PRO A 67 -13.90 17.61 -11.79
CA PRO A 67 -14.53 18.09 -10.57
C PRO A 67 -16.03 17.79 -10.56
N GLY A 68 -16.56 17.42 -9.39
CA GLY A 68 -17.97 17.11 -9.21
C GLY A 68 -18.41 15.71 -9.66
N GLU A 69 -17.51 14.89 -10.18
CA GLU A 69 -17.76 13.46 -10.40
C GLU A 69 -17.61 12.66 -9.09
N GLY A 70 -18.17 11.46 -9.10
CA GLY A 70 -18.16 10.55 -7.96
C GLY A 70 -19.52 10.38 -7.30
N VAL A 71 -19.63 9.42 -6.40
CA VAL A 71 -20.86 9.10 -5.67
C VAL A 71 -20.85 9.73 -4.28
N GLY A 72 -22.00 10.25 -3.85
CA GLY A 72 -22.14 10.81 -2.50
C GLY A 72 -21.11 11.90 -2.20
N MET A 73 -20.41 11.79 -1.07
CA MET A 73 -19.43 12.77 -0.63
C MET A 73 -18.15 12.82 -1.46
N TRP A 74 -17.86 11.81 -2.29
CA TRP A 74 -16.76 11.89 -3.26
C TRP A 74 -16.95 13.00 -4.28
N ARG A 75 -18.19 13.39 -4.59
CA ARG A 75 -18.48 14.55 -5.43
C ARG A 75 -17.93 15.84 -4.81
N HIS A 76 -18.24 16.08 -3.53
CA HIS A 76 -17.72 17.26 -2.80
C HIS A 76 -16.21 17.18 -2.61
N TYR A 77 -15.66 15.98 -2.44
CA TYR A 77 -14.22 15.78 -2.38
C TYR A 77 -13.54 16.29 -3.67
N TYR A 78 -14.05 15.91 -4.85
CA TYR A 78 -13.50 16.37 -6.12
C TYR A 78 -13.91 17.78 -6.53
N GLU A 79 -14.92 18.37 -5.92
CA GLU A 79 -15.17 19.81 -6.00
C GLU A 79 -14.04 20.59 -5.29
N ARG A 80 -13.64 20.14 -4.08
CA ARG A 80 -12.52 20.71 -3.32
C ARG A 80 -11.16 20.46 -3.99
N TRP A 81 -10.92 19.22 -4.37
CA TRP A 81 -9.67 18.73 -4.95
C TRP A 81 -9.74 18.66 -6.48
N GLY A 82 -10.38 19.65 -7.11
CA GLY A 82 -10.52 19.72 -8.57
C GLY A 82 -9.20 19.78 -9.33
N SER A 83 -8.14 20.33 -8.69
CA SER A 83 -6.75 20.31 -9.20
C SER A 83 -6.17 18.91 -9.36
N MET A 84 -6.69 17.90 -8.62
CA MET A 84 -6.19 16.54 -8.58
C MET A 84 -7.00 15.58 -9.45
N THR A 85 -7.93 16.07 -10.25
CA THR A 85 -8.66 15.25 -11.22
C THR A 85 -7.79 14.90 -12.44
N ILE A 86 -8.06 13.77 -13.09
CA ILE A 86 -7.25 13.28 -14.22
C ILE A 86 -7.09 14.31 -15.33
N ASP A 87 -8.17 15.03 -15.69
CA ASP A 87 -8.13 16.06 -16.74
C ASP A 87 -7.24 17.26 -16.34
N LYS A 88 -6.85 17.39 -15.07
CA LYS A 88 -5.96 18.45 -14.57
C LYS A 88 -4.52 18.01 -14.40
N ILE A 89 -4.31 16.83 -13.81
CA ILE A 89 -2.94 16.33 -13.54
C ILE A 89 -2.34 15.58 -14.73
N GLY A 90 -3.17 15.07 -15.65
CA GLY A 90 -2.76 14.19 -16.75
C GLY A 90 -2.82 12.70 -16.36
N PRO A 91 -3.14 11.83 -17.34
CA PRO A 91 -3.27 10.39 -17.11
C PRO A 91 -1.94 9.72 -16.72
N GLU A 92 -0.79 10.30 -17.07
CA GLU A 92 0.55 9.79 -16.73
C GLU A 92 0.80 9.87 -15.21
N MET A 93 0.15 10.80 -14.52
CA MET A 93 0.32 11.00 -13.07
C MET A 93 -0.27 9.86 -12.22
N VAL A 94 -1.17 9.05 -12.78
CA VAL A 94 -1.66 7.84 -12.10
C VAL A 94 -0.70 6.65 -12.22
N GLY A 95 0.33 6.76 -13.05
CA GLY A 95 1.40 5.77 -13.17
C GLY A 95 2.21 5.63 -11.88
N LEU A 96 2.86 4.49 -11.70
CA LEU A 96 3.80 4.28 -10.60
C LEU A 96 5.01 5.21 -10.73
N VAL A 97 5.69 5.45 -9.62
CA VAL A 97 7.02 6.08 -9.69
C VAL A 97 7.97 5.19 -10.50
N PRO A 98 8.92 5.75 -11.29
CA PRO A 98 9.75 4.97 -12.22
C PRO A 98 10.50 3.81 -11.58
N ASP A 99 11.00 4.01 -10.34
CA ASP A 99 11.75 2.99 -9.59
C ASP A 99 10.93 1.74 -9.28
N LEU A 100 9.60 1.84 -9.26
CA LEU A 100 8.69 0.71 -9.03
C LEU A 100 8.05 0.19 -10.32
N GLU A 101 7.84 1.06 -11.31
CA GLU A 101 7.25 0.70 -12.60
C GLU A 101 8.06 -0.39 -13.32
N GLN A 102 9.40 -0.39 -13.16
CA GLN A 102 10.28 -1.39 -13.75
C GLN A 102 10.01 -2.83 -13.32
N PHE A 103 9.32 -3.05 -12.20
CA PHE A 103 8.96 -4.38 -11.72
C PHE A 103 7.65 -4.92 -12.31
N VAL A 104 6.96 -4.15 -13.12
CA VAL A 104 5.70 -4.55 -13.77
C VAL A 104 5.91 -4.84 -15.25
N PRO A 105 5.81 -6.11 -15.70
CA PRO A 105 5.67 -7.34 -14.93
C PRO A 105 7.00 -7.79 -14.30
N PRO A 106 7.05 -8.78 -13.38
CA PRO A 106 5.98 -9.69 -12.96
C PRO A 106 5.08 -9.15 -11.84
N ALA A 107 5.47 -8.09 -11.13
CA ALA A 107 4.56 -7.41 -10.21
C ALA A 107 3.29 -6.93 -10.94
N ARG A 108 2.21 -6.75 -10.21
CA ARG A 108 0.91 -6.40 -10.79
C ARG A 108 0.43 -5.06 -10.27
N THR A 109 -0.37 -4.37 -11.07
CA THR A 109 -1.10 -3.18 -10.64
C THR A 109 -2.55 -3.54 -10.34
N PHE A 110 -3.15 -2.83 -9.38
CA PHE A 110 -4.54 -2.97 -9.00
C PHE A 110 -5.17 -1.58 -8.77
N ASP A 111 -6.10 -1.21 -9.61
CA ASP A 111 -6.72 0.10 -9.59
C ASP A 111 -7.91 0.15 -8.62
N LYS A 112 -8.01 1.26 -7.88
CA LYS A 112 -9.10 1.56 -6.95
C LYS A 112 -9.53 3.02 -7.06
N HIS A 113 -10.78 3.31 -6.75
CA HIS A 113 -11.37 4.65 -6.84
C HIS A 113 -11.72 5.25 -5.48
N VAL A 114 -11.45 4.52 -4.41
CA VAL A 114 -11.65 4.93 -3.02
C VAL A 114 -10.41 4.55 -2.21
N TYR A 115 -10.34 4.94 -0.94
CA TYR A 115 -9.15 4.67 -0.12
C TYR A 115 -8.84 3.18 0.03
N SER A 116 -9.88 2.39 0.27
CA SER A 116 -9.75 0.94 0.48
C SER A 116 -9.67 0.16 -0.84
N PRO A 117 -8.67 -0.72 -1.03
CA PRO A 117 -8.62 -1.61 -2.19
C PRO A 117 -9.67 -2.73 -2.14
N TRP A 118 -10.37 -2.88 -1.02
CA TRP A 118 -11.37 -3.92 -0.80
C TRP A 118 -12.78 -3.50 -1.23
N THR A 119 -13.04 -2.19 -1.29
CA THR A 119 -14.38 -1.65 -1.55
C THR A 119 -14.67 -1.55 -3.04
N GLY A 120 -15.74 -2.24 -3.49
CA GLY A 120 -16.15 -2.23 -4.90
C GLY A 120 -15.20 -2.97 -5.84
N THR A 121 -14.36 -3.86 -5.30
CA THR A 121 -13.37 -4.65 -6.04
C THR A 121 -13.46 -6.14 -5.67
N ASP A 122 -12.77 -6.97 -6.41
CA ASP A 122 -12.68 -8.42 -6.18
C ASP A 122 -11.31 -8.86 -5.59
N LEU A 123 -10.49 -7.92 -5.11
CA LEU A 123 -9.14 -8.21 -4.63
C LEU A 123 -9.13 -9.28 -3.53
N HIS A 124 -10.03 -9.17 -2.55
CA HIS A 124 -10.11 -10.14 -1.45
C HIS A 124 -10.45 -11.56 -1.93
N LEU A 125 -11.33 -11.69 -2.93
CA LEU A 125 -11.66 -12.99 -3.53
C LEU A 125 -10.45 -13.58 -4.24
N LYS A 126 -9.77 -12.80 -5.07
CA LYS A 126 -8.56 -13.23 -5.79
C LYS A 126 -7.46 -13.70 -4.83
N LEU A 127 -7.22 -12.96 -3.75
CA LEU A 127 -6.22 -13.35 -2.75
C LEU A 127 -6.63 -14.62 -2.00
N LYS A 128 -7.91 -14.74 -1.63
CA LYS A 128 -8.44 -15.93 -0.96
C LYS A 128 -8.35 -17.15 -1.86
N ASP A 129 -8.75 -17.05 -3.12
CA ASP A 129 -8.71 -18.14 -4.10
C ASP A 129 -7.26 -18.60 -4.37
N ALA A 130 -6.31 -17.66 -4.28
CA ALA A 130 -4.87 -17.96 -4.36
C ALA A 130 -4.28 -18.52 -3.05
N GLY A 131 -5.09 -18.71 -2.00
CA GLY A 131 -4.64 -19.22 -0.71
C GLY A 131 -3.76 -18.26 0.09
N VAL A 132 -3.83 -16.95 -0.22
CA VAL A 132 -3.08 -15.93 0.53
C VAL A 132 -3.58 -15.88 1.98
N ASP A 133 -2.66 -15.89 2.93
CA ASP A 133 -2.93 -15.81 4.37
C ASP A 133 -2.29 -14.56 5.03
N THR A 134 -1.23 -14.04 4.43
CA THR A 134 -0.42 -12.96 4.98
C THR A 134 -0.30 -11.81 4.00
N ILE A 135 -0.56 -10.59 4.47
CA ILE A 135 -0.41 -9.35 3.70
C ILE A 135 0.66 -8.47 4.34
N ILE A 136 1.67 -8.15 3.55
CA ILE A 136 2.73 -7.20 3.90
C ILE A 136 2.37 -5.87 3.26
N ILE A 137 2.36 -4.77 4.01
CA ILE A 137 1.89 -3.46 3.54
C ILE A 137 3.02 -2.43 3.61
N THR A 138 3.20 -1.70 2.51
CA THR A 138 4.07 -0.52 2.39
C THR A 138 3.34 0.60 1.65
N GLY A 139 3.96 1.77 1.53
CA GLY A 139 3.48 2.89 0.72
C GLY A 139 2.80 4.01 1.51
N GLY A 140 1.83 4.67 0.91
CA GLY A 140 1.17 5.86 1.48
C GLY A 140 -0.32 5.99 1.10
N GLU A 141 -1.03 6.86 1.73
CA GLU A 141 -0.69 7.59 2.97
C GLU A 141 -0.99 6.72 4.19
N THR A 142 -0.10 6.77 5.17
CA THR A 142 -0.18 5.96 6.40
C THR A 142 -1.54 6.09 7.08
N ASP A 143 -2.06 7.30 7.17
CA ASP A 143 -3.30 7.66 7.87
C ASP A 143 -4.57 7.63 6.98
N VAL A 144 -4.44 7.28 5.71
CA VAL A 144 -5.55 7.25 4.76
C VAL A 144 -5.64 5.88 4.04
N CYS A 145 -4.94 5.71 2.93
CA CYS A 145 -5.06 4.51 2.10
C CYS A 145 -4.41 3.27 2.74
N VAL A 146 -3.30 3.45 3.45
CA VAL A 146 -2.67 2.36 4.23
C VAL A 146 -3.58 1.92 5.36
N LEU A 147 -4.16 2.87 6.13
CA LEU A 147 -5.14 2.57 7.17
C LEU A 147 -6.32 1.75 6.62
N ALA A 148 -6.91 2.22 5.51
CA ALA A 148 -8.06 1.55 4.89
C ALA A 148 -7.69 0.15 4.36
N THR A 149 -6.47 -0.02 3.84
CA THR A 149 -5.96 -1.31 3.38
C THR A 149 -5.75 -2.26 4.55
N MET A 150 -5.10 -1.80 5.62
CA MET A 150 -4.82 -2.57 6.82
C MET A 150 -6.10 -3.05 7.51
N LEU A 151 -7.04 -2.12 7.77
CA LEU A 151 -8.30 -2.47 8.45
C LEU A 151 -9.10 -3.50 7.66
N GLY A 152 -9.22 -3.32 6.35
CA GLY A 152 -9.92 -4.30 5.54
C GLY A 152 -9.20 -5.66 5.47
N ALA A 153 -7.86 -5.69 5.48
CA ALA A 153 -7.10 -6.94 5.57
C ALA A 153 -7.39 -7.67 6.89
N ILE A 154 -7.42 -6.95 8.01
CA ILE A 154 -7.81 -7.50 9.33
C ILE A 154 -9.25 -8.07 9.29
N ASP A 155 -10.19 -7.32 8.74
CA ASP A 155 -11.61 -7.71 8.67
C ASP A 155 -11.80 -8.97 7.81
N TRP A 156 -10.97 -9.17 6.78
CA TRP A 156 -10.93 -10.38 5.96
C TRP A 156 -10.16 -11.54 6.59
N GLY A 157 -9.53 -11.34 7.76
CA GLY A 157 -8.84 -12.38 8.53
C GLY A 157 -7.40 -12.66 8.07
N PHE A 158 -6.79 -11.78 7.28
CA PHE A 158 -5.38 -11.89 6.91
C PHE A 158 -4.47 -11.56 8.09
N ARG A 159 -3.34 -12.26 8.20
CA ARG A 159 -2.20 -11.80 8.97
C ARG A 159 -1.65 -10.52 8.32
N VAL A 160 -1.43 -9.46 9.10
CA VAL A 160 -0.95 -8.18 8.56
C VAL A 160 0.42 -7.84 9.12
N ILE A 161 1.35 -7.51 8.22
CA ILE A 161 2.69 -7.03 8.54
C ILE A 161 2.86 -5.64 7.93
N LEU A 162 3.12 -4.63 8.75
CA LEU A 162 3.42 -3.27 8.31
C LEU A 162 4.94 -3.03 8.39
N LEU A 163 5.53 -2.51 7.31
CA LEU A 163 6.94 -2.14 7.30
C LEU A 163 7.10 -0.68 7.73
N THR A 164 7.53 -0.47 8.98
CA THR A 164 7.54 0.83 9.64
C THR A 164 8.44 1.87 8.96
N ASP A 165 9.48 1.43 8.28
CA ASP A 165 10.45 2.22 7.52
C ASP A 165 10.13 2.31 6.02
N ALA A 166 8.95 1.81 5.62
CA ALA A 166 8.45 1.82 4.25
C ALA A 166 7.03 2.41 4.14
N LEU A 167 6.61 3.20 5.13
CA LEU A 167 5.34 3.93 5.14
C LEU A 167 5.60 5.44 5.12
N CYS A 168 4.76 6.19 4.42
CA CYS A 168 4.82 7.65 4.36
C CYS A 168 3.44 8.29 4.33
N SER A 169 3.39 9.57 4.64
CA SER A 169 2.17 10.39 4.55
C SER A 169 2.50 11.81 4.08
N SER A 170 1.48 12.61 3.84
CA SER A 170 1.61 14.03 3.50
C SER A 170 1.89 14.90 4.74
N ALA A 171 1.62 14.40 5.95
CA ALA A 171 1.85 15.11 7.21
C ALA A 171 2.45 14.20 8.28
N ASP A 172 3.51 14.68 8.95
CA ASP A 172 4.24 13.93 9.97
C ASP A 172 3.38 13.65 11.21
N GLU A 173 2.59 14.65 11.63
CA GLU A 173 1.75 14.54 12.83
C GLU A 173 0.72 13.40 12.73
N THR A 174 0.04 13.28 11.60
CA THR A 174 -0.94 12.22 11.38
C THR A 174 -0.27 10.88 11.15
N HIS A 175 0.89 10.85 10.48
CA HIS A 175 1.72 9.66 10.36
C HIS A 175 2.10 9.09 11.73
N ASP A 176 2.69 9.91 12.60
CA ASP A 176 3.15 9.50 13.93
C ASP A 176 1.97 9.04 14.81
N ALA A 177 0.85 9.77 14.77
CA ALA A 177 -0.36 9.39 15.47
C ALA A 177 -0.88 8.01 15.03
N MET A 178 -0.91 7.75 13.73
CA MET A 178 -1.36 6.46 13.20
C MET A 178 -0.37 5.34 13.49
N MET A 179 0.93 5.56 13.40
CA MET A 179 1.93 4.57 13.81
C MET A 179 1.78 4.17 15.28
N ASN A 180 1.49 5.14 16.15
CA ASN A 180 1.18 4.86 17.55
C ASN A 180 -0.11 4.00 17.71
N VAL A 181 -1.15 4.28 16.92
CA VAL A 181 -2.40 3.49 16.91
C VAL A 181 -2.13 2.06 16.43
N TYR A 182 -1.39 1.90 15.32
CA TYR A 182 -1.08 0.58 14.76
C TYR A 182 -0.34 -0.31 15.75
N MET A 183 0.72 0.21 16.37
CA MET A 183 1.54 -0.55 17.32
C MET A 183 0.81 -0.87 18.64
N ASN A 184 -0.05 0.02 19.11
CA ASN A 184 -0.65 -0.13 20.45
C ASN A 184 -2.09 -0.62 20.45
N ARG A 185 -2.87 -0.30 19.40
CA ARG A 185 -4.30 -0.67 19.36
C ARG A 185 -4.54 -1.98 18.61
N PHE A 186 -3.79 -2.22 17.53
CA PHE A 186 -3.95 -3.39 16.67
C PHE A 186 -2.86 -4.45 16.89
N GLY A 187 -2.11 -4.34 17.98
CA GLY A 187 -0.95 -5.17 18.25
C GLY A 187 -1.18 -6.69 18.25
N GLU A 188 -2.40 -7.20 18.32
CA GLU A 188 -2.69 -8.62 18.18
C GLU A 188 -2.85 -9.07 16.72
N GLN A 189 -3.30 -8.17 15.83
CA GLN A 189 -3.58 -8.49 14.43
C GLN A 189 -2.53 -7.95 13.47
N VAL A 190 -1.73 -6.96 13.93
CA VAL A 190 -0.72 -6.28 13.11
C VAL A 190 0.65 -6.43 13.74
N GLU A 191 1.61 -6.85 12.93
CA GLU A 191 3.02 -6.85 13.27
C GLU A 191 3.69 -5.66 12.58
N CYS A 192 4.42 -4.86 13.36
CA CYS A 192 5.14 -3.70 12.87
C CYS A 192 6.64 -4.00 12.94
N VAL A 193 7.28 -4.22 11.79
CA VAL A 193 8.71 -4.55 11.70
C VAL A 193 9.40 -3.66 10.66
N THR A 194 10.72 -3.67 10.65
CA THR A 194 11.52 -3.01 9.61
C THR A 194 11.60 -3.86 8.34
N THR A 195 11.94 -3.23 7.22
CA THR A 195 12.20 -3.92 5.95
C THR A 195 13.33 -4.94 6.10
N GLU A 196 14.40 -4.60 6.86
CA GLU A 196 15.53 -5.49 7.12
C GLU A 196 15.06 -6.78 7.82
N THR A 197 14.33 -6.64 8.92
CA THR A 197 13.78 -7.79 9.69
C THR A 197 12.90 -8.68 8.83
N LEU A 198 12.08 -8.10 7.96
CA LEU A 198 11.24 -8.89 7.05
C LEU A 198 12.10 -9.63 6.02
N LEU A 199 13.03 -8.96 5.36
CA LEU A 199 13.87 -9.57 4.31
C LEU A 199 14.77 -10.69 4.82
N GLU A 200 15.24 -10.61 6.06
CA GLU A 200 16.00 -11.69 6.70
C GLU A 200 15.19 -12.97 6.90
N SER A 201 13.87 -12.83 7.06
CA SER A 201 12.98 -13.95 7.38
C SER A 201 12.14 -14.43 6.21
N TRP A 202 11.76 -13.56 5.28
CA TRP A 202 10.94 -13.93 4.12
C TRP A 202 11.81 -14.45 2.99
N ALA A 203 11.85 -15.77 2.81
CA ALA A 203 12.68 -16.42 1.80
C ALA A 203 12.28 -16.00 0.38
N SER A 204 13.26 -15.56 -0.42
CA SER A 204 13.08 -15.25 -1.84
C SER A 204 12.89 -16.53 -2.66
N GLY A 205 12.02 -16.52 -3.66
CA GLY A 205 12.06 -17.48 -4.77
C GLY A 205 10.98 -18.53 -4.92
N ALA A 206 9.88 -18.52 -4.17
CA ALA A 206 8.73 -19.36 -4.50
C ALA A 206 7.74 -18.62 -5.44
N ARG A 207 7.31 -19.25 -6.53
CA ARG A 207 6.30 -18.69 -7.45
C ARG A 207 4.97 -18.51 -6.72
N ALA A 208 4.38 -17.33 -6.86
CA ALA A 208 3.05 -17.08 -6.33
C ALA A 208 1.98 -17.91 -7.08
N ALA A 209 1.13 -18.62 -6.33
CA ALA A 209 0.06 -19.44 -6.90
C ALA A 209 -0.97 -18.66 -7.75
N TRP A 210 -1.00 -17.35 -7.60
CA TRP A 210 -1.91 -16.44 -8.32
C TRP A 210 -1.28 -15.82 -9.61
N ALA A 211 -0.14 -16.36 -10.06
CA ALA A 211 0.59 -15.87 -11.24
C ALA A 211 0.05 -16.40 -12.59
N SER A 212 -1.07 -17.15 -12.58
CA SER A 212 -1.72 -17.69 -13.79
C SER A 212 -2.96 -16.89 -14.18
#